data_eb3f78b22886ae2ba889ad9c5a93dfa9
#
_entry.id   eb3f78b22886ae2ba889ad9c5a93dfa9
#
_cell.length_a   1.000
_cell.length_b   1.000
_cell.length_c   1.000
_cell.angle_alpha   90.00
_cell.angle_beta   90.00
_cell.angle_gamma   90.00
#
_symmetry.space_group_name_H-M   'P 1'
#
loop_
_entity.id
_entity.type
_entity.pdbx_description
1 polymer ?
#
loop_
_entity_poly.entity_id
_entity_poly.type
_entity_poly.pdbx_seq_one_letter_code
_entity_poly.pdbx_strand_id
1 'polypeptide(L)'
;MKKSIAITGNYGPKIGSDCEITLELKAEGGIILDLVSKVKALYGESIRSLTSEILQFFGVKNAFVKINDSGALSFVIAARLESAVKQLISTDLNYLPEFIKENDYSTTRDRFRFSRLYLPGNTPGLMINAGLHSADGIILDLEDSVAPEKKDEARILVRNALRQINFYGAERMVRINQGAGGLEDLHFVIPHNVNL
;
A
#
# COMPACT_ATOMS: atom_id res chain seq x y z
N MET A 1 -18.02 17.62 12.12
CA MET A 1 -18.77 16.37 11.80
C MET A 1 -17.75 15.26 11.59
N LYS A 2 -17.90 14.09 12.22
CA LYS A 2 -17.04 12.94 11.94
C LYS A 2 -17.28 12.49 10.49
N LYS A 3 -16.20 12.31 9.72
CA LYS A 3 -16.26 11.79 8.35
C LYS A 3 -16.77 10.34 8.44
N SER A 4 -17.82 10.01 7.69
CA SER A 4 -18.39 8.64 7.66
C SER A 4 -17.99 7.85 6.43
N ILE A 5 -17.38 8.51 5.43
CA ILE A 5 -16.97 7.93 4.16
C ILE A 5 -15.50 8.30 3.90
N ALA A 6 -14.71 7.31 3.48
CA ALA A 6 -13.34 7.49 3.00
C ALA A 6 -13.19 6.89 1.60
N ILE A 7 -12.38 7.53 0.77
CA ILE A 7 -12.01 7.04 -0.57
C ILE A 7 -10.49 7.05 -0.67
N THR A 8 -9.92 5.91 -1.06
CA THR A 8 -8.48 5.71 -1.17
C THR A 8 -8.12 4.98 -2.46
N GLY A 9 -6.88 5.13 -2.88
CA GLY A 9 -6.36 4.50 -4.09
C GLY A 9 -6.74 5.22 -5.37
N ASN A 10 -6.55 4.53 -6.51
CA ASN A 10 -6.80 5.08 -7.83
C ASN A 10 -7.50 4.04 -8.73
N TYR A 11 -8.41 4.53 -9.55
CA TYR A 11 -9.11 3.74 -10.56
C TYR A 11 -9.32 4.55 -11.84
N GLY A 12 -9.21 3.90 -13.00
CA GLY A 12 -9.44 4.55 -14.28
C GLY A 12 -8.91 3.74 -15.46
N PRO A 13 -9.16 4.19 -16.70
CA PRO A 13 -8.80 3.44 -17.91
C PRO A 13 -7.30 3.17 -18.06
N LYS A 14 -6.46 4.06 -17.54
CA LYS A 14 -4.99 3.98 -17.60
C LYS A 14 -4.36 3.46 -16.32
N ILE A 15 -5.18 3.14 -15.29
CA ILE A 15 -4.70 2.63 -14.02
C ILE A 15 -4.64 1.11 -14.09
N GLY A 16 -3.48 0.55 -13.75
CA GLY A 16 -3.26 -0.89 -13.60
C GLY A 16 -2.67 -1.22 -12.24
N SER A 17 -2.92 -2.43 -11.76
CA SER A 17 -2.37 -2.97 -10.52
C SER A 17 -2.69 -2.13 -9.27
N ASP A 18 -3.75 -1.35 -9.31
CA ASP A 18 -4.27 -0.54 -8.20
C ASP A 18 -5.78 -0.75 -8.07
N CYS A 19 -6.36 -0.28 -6.98
CA CYS A 19 -7.80 -0.26 -6.76
C CYS A 19 -8.22 1.01 -6.05
N GLU A 20 -9.44 1.47 -6.33
CA GLU A 20 -10.10 2.51 -5.55
C GLU A 20 -11.05 1.84 -4.57
N ILE A 21 -10.93 2.20 -3.30
CA ILE A 21 -11.79 1.69 -2.23
C ILE A 21 -12.60 2.85 -1.65
N THR A 22 -13.92 2.70 -1.67
CA THR A 22 -14.84 3.53 -0.91
C THR A 22 -15.30 2.74 0.31
N LEU A 23 -15.03 3.24 1.50
CA LEU A 23 -15.47 2.68 2.78
C LEU A 23 -16.45 3.62 3.45
N GLU A 24 -17.64 3.14 3.75
CA GLU A 24 -18.67 3.86 4.52
C GLU A 24 -19.03 3.08 5.78
N LEU A 25 -18.79 3.65 6.96
CA LEU A 25 -19.19 3.02 8.22
C LEU A 25 -20.70 3.13 8.42
N LYS A 26 -21.34 2.03 8.85
CA LYS A 26 -22.76 1.91 9.12
C LYS A 26 -23.03 1.64 10.61
N ALA A 27 -24.23 1.96 11.07
CA ALA A 27 -24.66 1.62 12.42
C ALA A 27 -24.99 0.14 12.58
N GLU A 28 -25.56 -0.47 11.52
CA GLU A 28 -26.03 -1.85 11.48
C GLU A 28 -25.96 -2.42 10.06
N GLY A 29 -26.28 -3.68 9.89
CA GLY A 29 -26.42 -4.35 8.57
C GLY A 29 -25.20 -5.20 8.18
N GLY A 30 -24.18 -5.31 9.01
CA GLY A 30 -22.99 -6.13 8.71
C GLY A 30 -22.10 -5.50 7.65
N ILE A 31 -21.22 -6.32 7.07
CA ILE A 31 -20.33 -5.91 5.98
C ILE A 31 -20.98 -6.22 4.63
N ILE A 32 -21.21 -5.18 3.84
CA ILE A 32 -21.71 -5.29 2.46
C ILE A 32 -20.59 -4.90 1.51
N LEU A 33 -20.17 -5.82 0.64
CA LEU A 33 -19.09 -5.61 -0.32
C LEU A 33 -19.61 -5.60 -1.77
N ASP A 34 -19.47 -4.47 -2.43
CA ASP A 34 -19.65 -4.30 -3.88
C ASP A 34 -18.27 -4.37 -4.56
N LEU A 35 -18.03 -5.43 -5.32
CA LEU A 35 -16.74 -5.68 -6.01
C LEU A 35 -16.92 -5.61 -7.52
N VAL A 36 -16.30 -4.60 -8.11
CA VAL A 36 -16.08 -4.47 -9.56
C VAL A 36 -14.60 -4.73 -9.84
N SER A 37 -14.28 -5.81 -10.54
CA SER A 37 -12.91 -6.21 -10.80
C SER A 37 -12.74 -6.84 -12.18
N LYS A 38 -11.67 -6.49 -12.88
CA LYS A 38 -11.27 -7.11 -14.15
C LYS A 38 -10.86 -8.58 -13.99
N VAL A 39 -10.47 -8.98 -12.78
CA VAL A 39 -9.98 -10.33 -12.45
C VAL A 39 -10.95 -11.09 -11.53
N LYS A 40 -12.19 -10.62 -11.42
CA LYS A 40 -13.20 -11.16 -10.49
C LYS A 40 -13.43 -12.66 -10.63
N ALA A 41 -13.37 -13.19 -11.86
CA ALA A 41 -13.58 -14.61 -12.11
C ALA A 41 -12.54 -15.51 -11.44
N LEU A 42 -11.30 -15.03 -11.33
CA LEU A 42 -10.16 -15.79 -10.77
C LEU A 42 -9.93 -15.45 -9.28
N TYR A 43 -10.04 -14.18 -8.92
CA TYR A 43 -9.60 -13.68 -7.61
C TYR A 43 -10.72 -13.06 -6.76
N GLY A 44 -11.97 -13.07 -7.25
CA GLY A 44 -13.08 -12.41 -6.55
C GLY A 44 -13.27 -12.90 -5.12
N GLU A 45 -13.17 -14.21 -4.88
CA GLU A 45 -13.32 -14.79 -3.53
C GLU A 45 -12.14 -14.43 -2.62
N SER A 46 -10.91 -14.45 -3.12
CA SER A 46 -9.74 -14.04 -2.32
C SER A 46 -9.77 -12.57 -1.96
N ILE A 47 -10.25 -11.70 -2.87
CA ILE A 47 -10.45 -10.26 -2.58
C ILE A 47 -11.51 -10.07 -1.48
N ARG A 48 -12.63 -10.81 -1.54
CA ARG A 48 -13.68 -10.77 -0.51
C ARG A 48 -13.17 -11.23 0.85
N SER A 49 -12.46 -12.35 0.87
CA SER A 49 -11.88 -12.92 2.09
C SER A 49 -10.91 -11.94 2.74
N LEU A 50 -9.95 -11.40 1.97
CA LEU A 50 -8.99 -10.42 2.45
C LEU A 50 -9.67 -9.15 2.98
N THR A 51 -10.68 -8.65 2.27
CA THR A 51 -11.44 -7.47 2.70
C THR A 51 -12.12 -7.72 4.06
N SER A 52 -12.75 -8.88 4.22
CA SER A 52 -13.43 -9.26 5.47
C SER A 52 -12.43 -9.42 6.61
N GLU A 53 -11.30 -10.06 6.37
CA GLU A 53 -10.21 -10.24 7.33
C GLU A 53 -9.67 -8.90 7.84
N ILE A 54 -9.37 -7.97 6.93
CA ILE A 54 -8.85 -6.65 7.30
C ILE A 54 -9.87 -5.86 8.11
N LEU A 55 -11.14 -5.84 7.70
CA LEU A 55 -12.19 -5.15 8.44
C LEU A 55 -12.38 -5.75 9.85
N GLN A 56 -12.34 -7.07 9.96
CA GLN A 56 -12.39 -7.76 11.25
C GLN A 56 -11.17 -7.41 12.13
N PHE A 57 -9.98 -7.38 11.56
CA PHE A 57 -8.75 -6.98 12.25
C PHE A 57 -8.88 -5.58 12.89
N PHE A 58 -9.50 -4.63 12.18
CA PHE A 58 -9.77 -3.30 12.70
C PHE A 58 -11.05 -3.19 13.54
N GLY A 59 -11.76 -4.28 13.81
CA GLY A 59 -12.99 -4.30 14.61
C GLY A 59 -14.19 -3.63 13.92
N VAL A 60 -14.16 -3.48 12.60
CA VAL A 60 -15.28 -2.92 11.82
C VAL A 60 -16.35 -3.99 11.64
N LYS A 61 -17.50 -3.80 12.26
CA LYS A 61 -18.62 -4.76 12.22
C LYS A 61 -19.67 -4.46 11.16
N ASN A 62 -19.87 -3.18 10.87
CA ASN A 62 -20.90 -2.73 9.92
C ASN A 62 -20.33 -1.69 8.98
N ALA A 63 -20.28 -1.99 7.69
CA ALA A 63 -19.78 -1.09 6.67
C ALA A 63 -20.33 -1.45 5.28
N PHE A 64 -20.43 -0.45 4.42
CA PHE A 64 -20.50 -0.65 2.98
C PHE A 64 -19.09 -0.39 2.41
N VAL A 65 -18.60 -1.37 1.65
CA VAL A 65 -17.30 -1.30 0.97
C VAL A 65 -17.53 -1.46 -0.51
N LYS A 66 -17.10 -0.48 -1.29
CA LYS A 66 -17.02 -0.61 -2.74
C LYS A 66 -15.56 -0.68 -3.17
N ILE A 67 -15.21 -1.68 -3.96
CA ILE A 67 -13.88 -1.86 -4.54
C ILE A 67 -13.98 -1.85 -6.06
N ASN A 68 -13.37 -0.85 -6.68
CA ASN A 68 -13.13 -0.79 -8.11
C ASN A 68 -11.69 -1.24 -8.35
N ASP A 69 -11.51 -2.49 -8.78
CA ASP A 69 -10.19 -3.12 -8.90
C ASP A 69 -9.72 -3.19 -10.34
N SER A 70 -8.49 -2.74 -10.57
CA SER A 70 -7.76 -2.79 -11.85
C SER A 70 -6.64 -3.85 -11.84
N GLY A 71 -6.81 -4.94 -11.09
CA GLY A 71 -5.82 -6.02 -10.95
C GLY A 71 -4.80 -5.73 -9.85
N ALA A 72 -5.23 -5.13 -8.76
CA ALA A 72 -4.41 -4.89 -7.58
C ALA A 72 -3.97 -6.21 -6.91
N LEU A 73 -2.72 -6.28 -6.49
CA LEU A 73 -2.23 -7.37 -5.65
C LEU A 73 -2.76 -7.23 -4.21
N SER A 74 -2.73 -8.31 -3.46
CA SER A 74 -3.25 -8.36 -2.08
C SER A 74 -2.67 -7.27 -1.17
N PHE A 75 -1.36 -6.99 -1.26
CA PHE A 75 -0.71 -5.96 -0.45
C PHE A 75 -1.20 -4.54 -0.79
N VAL A 76 -1.61 -4.29 -2.05
CA VAL A 76 -2.18 -3.01 -2.49
C VAL A 76 -3.59 -2.85 -1.93
N ILE A 77 -4.44 -3.88 -2.09
CA ILE A 77 -5.81 -3.88 -1.53
C ILE A 77 -5.75 -3.66 -0.01
N ALA A 78 -4.83 -4.35 0.67
CA ALA A 78 -4.63 -4.19 2.11
C ALA A 78 -4.22 -2.75 2.47
N ALA A 79 -3.27 -2.16 1.74
CA ALA A 79 -2.84 -0.77 1.99
C ALA A 79 -3.97 0.24 1.78
N ARG A 80 -4.73 0.10 0.70
CA ARG A 80 -5.85 1.00 0.39
C ARG A 80 -6.98 0.88 1.42
N LEU A 81 -7.33 -0.35 1.82
CA LEU A 81 -8.39 -0.57 2.81
C LEU A 81 -7.97 -0.09 4.21
N GLU A 82 -6.74 -0.40 4.65
CA GLU A 82 -6.20 0.13 5.90
C GLU A 82 -6.22 1.67 5.92
N SER A 83 -5.78 2.29 4.83
CA SER A 83 -5.81 3.75 4.72
C SER A 83 -7.24 4.31 4.83
N ALA A 84 -8.24 3.66 4.20
CA ALA A 84 -9.63 4.05 4.32
C ALA A 84 -10.15 3.91 5.76
N VAL A 85 -9.80 2.84 6.45
CA VAL A 85 -10.17 2.64 7.87
C VAL A 85 -9.55 3.73 8.75
N LYS A 86 -8.26 4.01 8.60
CA LYS A 86 -7.54 5.02 9.41
C LYS A 86 -8.06 6.45 9.18
N GLN A 87 -8.64 6.75 8.03
CA GLN A 87 -9.32 8.03 7.79
C GLN A 87 -10.63 8.18 8.57
N LEU A 88 -11.27 7.08 8.98
CA LEU A 88 -12.57 7.07 9.66
C LEU A 88 -12.47 6.72 11.14
N ILE A 89 -11.48 5.92 11.52
CA ILE A 89 -11.28 5.40 12.87
C ILE A 89 -9.86 5.76 13.32
N SER A 90 -9.76 6.44 14.45
CA SER A 90 -8.46 6.66 15.09
C SER A 90 -7.97 5.33 15.67
N THR A 91 -6.86 4.81 15.14
CA THR A 91 -6.29 3.53 15.56
C THR A 91 -4.79 3.47 15.27
N ASP A 92 -4.03 2.88 16.20
CA ASP A 92 -2.60 2.60 16.03
C ASP A 92 -2.33 1.21 15.45
N LEU A 93 -3.39 0.43 15.21
CA LEU A 93 -3.25 -0.89 14.58
C LEU A 93 -2.73 -0.75 13.15
N ASN A 94 -1.90 -1.72 12.75
CA ASN A 94 -1.36 -1.84 11.40
C ASN A 94 -1.59 -3.25 10.89
N TYR A 95 -2.28 -3.38 9.75
CA TYR A 95 -2.42 -4.67 9.08
C TYR A 95 -1.19 -4.92 8.22
N LEU A 96 -0.31 -5.82 8.67
CA LEU A 96 0.98 -6.06 8.05
C LEU A 96 0.95 -7.35 7.22
N PRO A 97 1.11 -7.29 5.88
CA PRO A 97 1.39 -8.48 5.09
C PRO A 97 2.67 -9.16 5.57
N GLU A 98 2.80 -10.47 5.40
CA GLU A 98 4.03 -11.19 5.72
C GLU A 98 5.22 -10.70 4.88
N PHE A 99 6.45 -10.88 5.40
CA PHE A 99 7.65 -10.64 4.61
C PHE A 99 7.87 -11.79 3.62
N ILE A 100 8.19 -11.45 2.38
CA ILE A 100 8.68 -12.45 1.43
C ILE A 100 10.15 -12.75 1.68
N LYS A 101 10.54 -14.02 1.53
CA LYS A 101 11.91 -14.50 1.80
C LYS A 101 12.94 -13.92 0.83
N GLU A 102 12.52 -13.59 -0.37
CA GLU A 102 13.35 -12.98 -1.42
C GLU A 102 13.96 -11.64 -1.00
N ASN A 103 13.38 -10.97 -0.01
CA ASN A 103 13.89 -9.72 0.55
C ASN A 103 14.71 -9.90 1.84
N ASP A 104 14.99 -11.14 2.23
CA ASP A 104 15.84 -11.43 3.40
C ASP A 104 17.32 -11.29 3.05
N TYR A 105 17.72 -10.08 2.71
CA TYR A 105 19.11 -9.70 2.48
C TYR A 105 19.39 -8.29 2.98
N SER A 106 20.65 -8.05 3.33
CA SER A 106 21.18 -6.72 3.64
C SER A 106 22.12 -6.25 2.54
N THR A 107 22.31 -4.95 2.45
CA THR A 107 23.27 -4.35 1.52
C THR A 107 24.43 -3.73 2.30
N THR A 108 25.66 -3.83 1.76
CA THR A 108 26.83 -3.26 2.42
C THR A 108 26.88 -1.74 2.21
N ARG A 109 27.45 -1.03 3.18
CA ARG A 109 27.63 0.43 3.09
C ARG A 109 28.45 0.84 1.88
N ASP A 110 29.44 0.06 1.51
CA ASP A 110 30.45 0.37 0.49
C ASP A 110 30.08 -0.19 -0.90
N ARG A 111 28.85 -0.71 -1.08
CA ARG A 111 28.45 -1.18 -2.41
C ARG A 111 28.40 -0.02 -3.41
N PHE A 112 28.75 -0.31 -4.64
CA PHE A 112 28.57 0.64 -5.74
C PHE A 112 27.08 0.82 -6.07
N ARG A 113 26.69 2.04 -6.39
CA ARG A 113 25.31 2.43 -6.74
C ARG A 113 25.35 3.26 -8.02
N PHE A 114 25.64 2.59 -9.13
CA PHE A 114 25.77 3.24 -10.44
C PHE A 114 24.39 3.67 -10.99
N SER A 115 23.35 2.93 -10.62
CA SER A 115 21.99 3.19 -11.10
C SER A 115 20.97 3.21 -9.96
N ARG A 116 20.03 4.15 -10.03
CA ARG A 116 18.91 4.27 -9.08
C ARG A 116 17.63 4.49 -9.84
N LEU A 117 16.64 3.64 -9.58
CA LEU A 117 15.31 3.74 -10.17
C LEU A 117 14.37 4.43 -9.18
N TYR A 118 13.87 5.62 -9.53
CA TYR A 118 12.87 6.34 -8.75
C TYR A 118 11.46 5.91 -9.15
N LEU A 119 10.62 5.64 -8.16
CA LEU A 119 9.23 5.22 -8.34
C LEU A 119 8.32 5.98 -7.39
N PRO A 120 7.21 6.56 -7.89
CA PRO A 120 6.24 7.24 -7.04
C PRO A 120 5.67 6.28 -5.98
N GLY A 121 5.70 6.71 -4.72
CA GLY A 121 5.24 5.93 -3.57
C GLY A 121 3.74 5.65 -3.53
N ASN A 122 2.97 6.22 -4.47
CA ASN A 122 1.52 6.00 -4.58
C ASN A 122 1.10 5.32 -5.89
N THR A 123 2.05 4.70 -6.62
CA THR A 123 1.78 4.07 -7.92
C THR A 123 2.24 2.60 -7.92
N PRO A 124 1.44 1.67 -7.40
CA PRO A 124 1.85 0.28 -7.20
C PRO A 124 2.21 -0.42 -8.51
N GLY A 125 1.56 -0.07 -9.63
CA GLY A 125 1.85 -0.66 -10.94
C GLY A 125 3.29 -0.47 -11.42
N LEU A 126 3.99 0.59 -10.97
CA LEU A 126 5.40 0.81 -11.27
C LEU A 126 6.32 0.05 -10.29
N MET A 127 5.85 -0.24 -9.08
CA MET A 127 6.65 -0.89 -8.04
C MET A 127 6.80 -2.40 -8.27
N ILE A 128 5.71 -3.06 -8.70
CA ILE A 128 5.59 -4.54 -8.72
C ILE A 128 6.72 -5.21 -9.49
N ASN A 129 7.14 -4.62 -10.61
CA ASN A 129 8.18 -5.18 -11.48
C ASN A 129 9.51 -4.39 -11.42
N ALA A 130 9.66 -3.50 -10.45
CA ALA A 130 10.82 -2.61 -10.37
C ALA A 130 12.17 -3.37 -10.32
N GLY A 131 12.23 -4.45 -9.58
CA GLY A 131 13.44 -5.27 -9.45
C GLY A 131 13.91 -5.93 -10.74
N LEU A 132 13.01 -6.15 -11.73
CA LEU A 132 13.36 -6.72 -13.02
C LEU A 132 14.24 -5.79 -13.89
N HIS A 133 14.29 -4.50 -13.56
CA HIS A 133 15.14 -3.53 -14.27
C HIS A 133 16.60 -3.58 -13.84
N SER A 134 16.96 -4.41 -12.87
CA SER A 134 18.35 -4.64 -12.41
C SER A 134 19.09 -3.36 -12.00
N ALA A 135 18.36 -2.36 -11.45
CA ALA A 135 18.99 -1.19 -10.87
C ALA A 135 19.72 -1.55 -9.57
N ASP A 136 20.84 -0.86 -9.26
CA ASP A 136 21.57 -1.07 -8.00
C ASP A 136 20.74 -0.66 -6.77
N GLY A 137 19.90 0.37 -6.93
CA GLY A 137 18.97 0.84 -5.91
C GLY A 137 17.60 1.16 -6.48
N ILE A 138 16.55 0.86 -5.73
CA ILE A 138 15.17 1.23 -6.05
C ILE A 138 14.67 2.15 -4.95
N ILE A 139 14.25 3.35 -5.36
CA ILE A 139 13.80 4.41 -4.46
C ILE A 139 12.28 4.52 -4.57
N LEU A 140 11.59 4.15 -3.50
CA LEU A 140 10.15 4.41 -3.34
C LEU A 140 10.00 5.83 -2.78
N ASP A 141 9.40 6.71 -3.56
CA ASP A 141 9.40 8.14 -3.27
C ASP A 141 8.13 8.59 -2.56
N LEU A 142 8.25 9.05 -1.32
CA LEU A 142 7.18 9.66 -0.53
C LEU A 142 7.17 11.20 -0.60
N GLU A 143 8.19 11.81 -1.22
CA GLU A 143 8.34 13.27 -1.24
C GLU A 143 7.60 13.89 -2.43
N ASP A 144 8.31 14.31 -3.48
CA ASP A 144 7.77 15.16 -4.56
C ASP A 144 6.76 14.45 -5.47
N SER A 145 6.87 13.13 -5.63
CA SER A 145 6.01 12.36 -6.54
C SER A 145 4.63 12.03 -5.94
N VAL A 146 4.39 12.37 -4.68
CA VAL A 146 3.14 12.09 -3.98
C VAL A 146 2.47 13.40 -3.57
N ALA A 147 1.23 13.61 -4.00
CA ALA A 147 0.45 14.77 -3.61
C ALA A 147 0.23 14.82 -2.09
N PRO A 148 0.18 16.02 -1.47
CA PRO A 148 0.10 16.16 -0.01
C PRO A 148 -1.06 15.37 0.62
N GLU A 149 -2.24 15.37 0.01
CA GLU A 149 -3.44 14.67 0.45
C GLU A 149 -3.36 13.14 0.31
N LYS A 150 -2.34 12.64 -0.40
CA LYS A 150 -2.10 11.21 -0.63
C LYS A 150 -0.94 10.64 0.19
N LYS A 151 -0.26 11.47 1.00
CA LYS A 151 0.92 11.06 1.77
C LYS A 151 0.64 9.88 2.70
N ASP A 152 -0.46 9.93 3.46
CA ASP A 152 -0.80 8.89 4.44
C ASP A 152 -1.07 7.54 3.77
N GLU A 153 -1.81 7.51 2.66
CA GLU A 153 -2.03 6.26 1.93
C GLU A 153 -0.77 5.76 1.21
N ALA A 154 0.13 6.67 0.79
CA ALA A 154 1.41 6.29 0.19
C ALA A 154 2.36 5.64 1.21
N ARG A 155 2.43 6.14 2.45
CA ARG A 155 3.20 5.54 3.54
C ARG A 155 2.83 4.07 3.76
N ILE A 156 1.53 3.79 3.86
CA ILE A 156 1.01 2.44 4.06
C ILE A 156 1.33 1.56 2.85
N LEU A 157 1.18 2.08 1.63
CA LEU A 157 1.49 1.34 0.41
C LEU A 157 2.99 1.02 0.31
N VAL A 158 3.87 1.99 0.54
CA VAL A 158 5.34 1.79 0.52
C VAL A 158 5.76 0.78 1.58
N ARG A 159 5.21 0.88 2.80
CA ARG A 159 5.43 -0.12 3.86
C ARG A 159 5.09 -1.54 3.40
N ASN A 160 3.92 -1.72 2.81
CA ASN A 160 3.48 -3.03 2.32
C ASN A 160 4.31 -3.49 1.11
N ALA A 161 4.72 -2.57 0.24
CA ALA A 161 5.60 -2.85 -0.90
C ALA A 161 6.97 -3.37 -0.45
N LEU A 162 7.60 -2.75 0.56
CA LEU A 162 8.87 -3.21 1.15
C LEU A 162 8.78 -4.65 1.68
N ARG A 163 7.60 -5.10 2.09
CA ARG A 163 7.36 -6.45 2.61
C ARG A 163 7.08 -7.48 1.51
N GLN A 164 6.43 -7.09 0.42
CA GLN A 164 5.79 -8.01 -0.53
C GLN A 164 6.36 -7.98 -1.96
N ILE A 165 7.11 -6.94 -2.33
CA ILE A 165 7.71 -6.84 -3.67
C ILE A 165 9.09 -7.50 -3.65
N ASN A 166 9.39 -8.35 -4.64
CA ASN A 166 10.74 -8.83 -4.84
C ASN A 166 11.61 -7.74 -5.50
N PHE A 167 12.64 -7.29 -4.78
CA PHE A 167 13.59 -6.29 -5.26
C PHE A 167 14.80 -6.90 -5.99
N TYR A 168 14.87 -8.23 -6.09
CA TYR A 168 15.93 -8.96 -6.83
C TYR A 168 17.36 -8.52 -6.45
N GLY A 169 17.61 -8.26 -5.17
CA GLY A 169 18.93 -7.85 -4.67
C GLY A 169 19.25 -6.35 -4.81
N ALA A 170 18.36 -5.56 -5.41
CA ALA A 170 18.49 -4.11 -5.40
C ALA A 170 18.41 -3.54 -3.97
N GLU A 171 19.15 -2.47 -3.71
CA GLU A 171 19.05 -1.78 -2.43
C GLU A 171 17.69 -1.10 -2.31
N ARG A 172 16.97 -1.41 -1.23
CA ARG A 172 15.64 -0.86 -0.94
C ARG A 172 15.81 0.51 -0.29
N MET A 173 15.44 1.55 -1.02
CA MET A 173 15.56 2.93 -0.58
C MET A 173 14.18 3.59 -0.51
N VAL A 174 14.01 4.52 0.43
CA VAL A 174 12.83 5.37 0.49
C VAL A 174 13.24 6.83 0.59
N ARG A 175 12.73 7.67 -0.32
CA ARG A 175 12.86 9.11 -0.18
C ARG A 175 11.70 9.62 0.67
N ILE A 176 12.03 10.08 1.87
CA ILE A 176 11.08 10.59 2.86
C ILE A 176 10.82 12.08 2.68
N ASN A 177 9.72 12.57 3.24
CA ASN A 177 9.42 14.00 3.29
C ASN A 177 10.41 14.74 4.20
N GLN A 178 10.44 16.06 4.11
CA GLN A 178 11.26 16.89 4.98
C GLN A 178 10.53 17.22 6.30
N GLY A 179 11.31 17.55 7.32
CA GLY A 179 10.80 18.01 8.61
C GLY A 179 9.96 16.96 9.34
N ALA A 180 8.86 17.40 9.96
CA ALA A 180 8.00 16.53 10.76
C ALA A 180 7.37 15.39 9.96
N GLY A 181 7.02 15.63 8.69
CA GLY A 181 6.50 14.60 7.79
C GLY A 181 7.49 13.47 7.54
N GLY A 182 8.78 13.77 7.45
CA GLY A 182 9.83 12.76 7.31
C GLY A 182 10.02 11.91 8.56
N LEU A 183 9.91 12.50 9.75
CA LEU A 183 9.93 11.72 10.98
C LEU A 183 8.78 10.73 11.06
N GLU A 184 7.62 11.12 10.58
CA GLU A 184 6.47 10.22 10.49
C GLU A 184 6.71 9.10 9.47
N ASP A 185 7.26 9.43 8.28
CA ASP A 185 7.58 8.43 7.26
C ASP A 185 8.52 7.33 7.81
N LEU A 186 9.50 7.70 8.67
CA LEU A 186 10.44 6.75 9.27
C LEU A 186 9.72 5.67 10.09
N HIS A 187 8.63 6.00 10.78
CA HIS A 187 7.84 5.00 11.51
C HIS A 187 7.23 3.94 10.61
N PHE A 188 6.92 4.31 9.36
CA PHE A 188 6.34 3.40 8.38
C PHE A 188 7.37 2.59 7.59
N VAL A 189 8.64 2.97 7.56
CA VAL A 189 9.61 2.32 6.67
C VAL A 189 10.72 1.57 7.42
N ILE A 190 11.25 2.12 8.52
CA ILE A 190 12.38 1.51 9.25
C ILE A 190 12.09 0.08 9.71
N PRO A 191 10.92 -0.26 10.30
CA PRO A 191 10.64 -1.62 10.76
C PRO A 191 10.42 -2.62 9.62
N HIS A 192 10.48 -2.18 8.36
CA HIS A 192 10.04 -2.98 7.21
C HIS A 192 11.15 -3.20 6.17
N ASN A 193 12.39 -3.39 6.69
CA ASN A 193 13.53 -3.86 5.89
C ASN A 193 13.98 -2.88 4.79
N VAL A 194 13.86 -1.58 5.03
CA VAL A 194 14.50 -0.56 4.20
C VAL A 194 16.02 -0.59 4.45
N ASN A 195 16.81 -0.36 3.42
CA ASN A 195 18.28 -0.31 3.54
C ASN A 195 18.78 1.14 3.67
N LEU A 196 18.12 2.10 3.01
CA LEU A 196 18.51 3.51 2.99
C LEU A 196 17.31 4.44 2.81
#